data_2057eedbce75e68e944f007fb39cec6f
#
_entry.id   2057eedbce75e68e944f007fb39cec6f
#
_cell.length_a   1.000
_cell.length_b   1.000
_cell.length_c   1.000
_cell.angle_alpha   90.00
_cell.angle_beta   90.00
_cell.angle_gamma   90.00
#
_symmetry.space_group_name_H-M   'P 1'
#
loop_
_entity.id
_entity.type
_entity.pdbx_description
1 polymer ?
#
loop_
_entity_poly.entity_id
_entity_poly.type
_entity_poly.pdbx_seq_one_letter_code
_entity_poly.pdbx_strand_id
1 'polypeptide(L)'
;MVERASAARQAGLDSLFVGDHHVTPFPYFQNSVILARMLSEWGDKPFGALYLLPLWHPVILAEQVATLASLSPAPFILQCGLGDNRQGAAMGINMKQKVGRFISCLEVIRALWQGCSV
;
A
#
# COMPACT_ATOMS: atom_id res chain seq x y z
N MET A 1 16.22 -6.08 -0.67
CA MET A 1 15.21 -5.06 -0.22
C MET A 1 15.46 -4.63 1.22
N VAL A 2 15.59 -5.56 2.16
CA VAL A 2 15.81 -5.26 3.58
C VAL A 2 17.10 -4.48 3.81
N GLU A 3 18.20 -4.92 3.22
CA GLU A 3 19.50 -4.20 3.26
C GLU A 3 19.41 -2.78 2.70
N ARG A 4 18.55 -2.56 1.69
CA ARG A 4 18.32 -1.22 1.14
C ARG A 4 17.60 -0.31 2.14
N ALA A 5 16.68 -0.83 2.94
CA ALA A 5 16.03 -0.06 4.00
C ALA A 5 17.05 0.37 5.07
N SER A 6 17.93 -0.55 5.48
CA SER A 6 19.03 -0.23 6.41
C SER A 6 19.97 0.84 5.84
N ALA A 7 20.41 0.68 4.60
CA ALA A 7 21.28 1.64 3.93
C ALA A 7 20.62 3.02 3.78
N ALA A 8 19.33 3.06 3.41
CA ALA A 8 18.56 4.30 3.31
C ALA A 8 18.43 5.02 4.66
N ARG A 9 18.18 4.26 5.73
CA ARG A 9 18.15 4.79 7.10
C ARG A 9 19.51 5.39 7.48
N GLN A 10 20.58 4.66 7.24
CA GLN A 10 21.96 5.12 7.54
C GLN A 10 22.34 6.35 6.73
N ALA A 11 21.88 6.45 5.49
CA ALA A 11 22.07 7.61 4.63
C ALA A 11 21.22 8.84 5.04
N GLY A 12 20.39 8.71 6.06
CA GLY A 12 19.59 9.82 6.59
C GLY A 12 18.34 10.16 5.79
N LEU A 13 17.82 9.25 4.92
CA LEU A 13 16.58 9.49 4.18
C LEU A 13 15.40 9.67 5.14
N ASP A 14 14.44 10.51 4.75
CA ASP A 14 13.35 10.96 5.62
C ASP A 14 12.15 10.00 5.66
N SER A 15 11.94 9.23 4.60
CA SER A 15 10.79 8.32 4.48
C SER A 15 11.11 7.12 3.59
N LEU A 16 10.38 6.02 3.81
CA LEU A 16 10.47 4.77 3.06
C LEU A 16 9.13 4.44 2.41
N PHE A 17 9.14 4.21 1.11
CA PHE A 17 7.93 3.81 0.38
C PHE A 17 8.17 2.58 -0.48
N VAL A 18 7.13 1.78 -0.64
CA VAL A 18 7.06 0.65 -1.58
C VAL A 18 5.91 0.83 -2.57
N GLY A 19 6.15 0.43 -3.81
CA GLY A 19 5.15 0.51 -4.86
C GLY A 19 4.16 -0.66 -4.84
N ASP A 20 3.12 -0.55 -5.66
CA ASP A 20 2.11 -1.58 -5.87
C ASP A 20 2.13 -2.04 -7.34
N HIS A 21 2.36 -3.33 -7.56
CA HIS A 21 2.34 -3.94 -8.88
C HIS A 21 1.76 -5.35 -8.83
N HIS A 22 0.92 -5.65 -9.80
CA HIS A 22 0.29 -6.96 -9.93
C HIS A 22 0.55 -7.55 -11.31
N VAL A 23 0.62 -8.88 -11.36
CA VAL A 23 0.76 -9.64 -12.61
C VAL A 23 1.89 -9.08 -13.49
N THR A 24 3.08 -8.98 -12.91
CA THR A 24 4.27 -8.50 -13.61
C THR A 24 4.98 -9.64 -14.32
N PRO A 25 5.67 -9.40 -15.44
CA PRO A 25 6.49 -10.42 -16.10
C PRO A 25 7.77 -10.75 -15.36
N PHE A 26 8.10 -9.99 -14.32
CA PHE A 26 9.27 -10.17 -13.47
C PHE A 26 8.87 -10.43 -12.02
N PRO A 27 9.70 -11.11 -11.22
CA PRO A 27 9.47 -11.26 -9.79
C PRO A 27 9.29 -9.89 -9.11
N TYR A 28 8.21 -9.73 -8.38
CA TYR A 28 7.88 -8.52 -7.65
C TYR A 28 7.35 -8.88 -6.25
N PHE A 29 7.87 -8.23 -5.23
CA PHE A 29 7.39 -8.45 -3.87
C PHE A 29 6.07 -7.74 -3.64
N GLN A 30 5.14 -8.41 -2.98
CA GLN A 30 3.92 -7.76 -2.49
C GLN A 30 4.26 -6.67 -1.48
N ASN A 31 3.74 -5.47 -1.70
CA ASN A 31 4.12 -4.27 -0.97
C ASN A 31 3.96 -4.39 0.54
N SER A 32 2.78 -4.83 1.03
CA SER A 32 2.51 -4.96 2.46
C SER A 32 3.47 -5.93 3.15
N VAL A 33 3.73 -7.07 2.51
CA VAL A 33 4.58 -8.13 3.08
C VAL A 33 6.03 -7.67 3.16
N ILE A 34 6.57 -7.11 2.08
CA ILE A 34 7.97 -6.66 2.07
C ILE A 34 8.17 -5.43 2.96
N LEU A 35 7.20 -4.52 3.01
CA LEU A 35 7.26 -3.34 3.86
C LEU A 35 7.31 -3.74 5.33
N ALA A 36 6.43 -4.64 5.78
CA ALA A 36 6.45 -5.15 7.15
C ALA A 36 7.83 -5.71 7.54
N ARG A 37 8.47 -6.47 6.63
CA ARG A 37 9.84 -6.98 6.89
C ARG A 37 10.89 -5.87 6.90
N MET A 38 10.73 -4.82 6.08
CA MET A 38 11.68 -3.71 6.02
C MET A 38 11.63 -2.81 7.25
N LEU A 39 10.50 -2.76 7.96
CA LEU A 39 10.32 -1.89 9.13
C LEU A 39 11.30 -2.20 10.26
N SER A 40 11.73 -3.46 10.42
CA SER A 40 12.74 -3.83 11.40
C SER A 40 14.09 -3.12 11.20
N GLU A 41 14.39 -2.72 9.96
CA GLU A 41 15.63 -2.04 9.59
C GLU A 41 15.43 -0.52 9.41
N TRP A 42 14.17 -0.10 9.18
CA TRP A 42 13.87 1.31 8.92
C TRP A 42 13.79 2.15 10.20
N GLY A 43 13.23 1.60 11.27
CA GLY A 43 13.10 2.28 12.56
C GLY A 43 11.83 3.12 12.68
N ASP A 44 11.96 4.30 13.24
CA ASP A 44 10.86 5.17 13.68
C ASP A 44 10.59 6.38 12.76
N LYS A 45 11.08 6.33 11.53
CA LYS A 45 10.83 7.36 10.52
C LYS A 45 9.55 7.06 9.72
N PRO A 46 8.91 8.08 9.12
CA PRO A 46 7.74 7.90 8.27
C PRO A 46 7.93 6.83 7.20
N PHE A 47 6.88 6.06 6.96
CA PHE A 47 6.88 5.00 5.97
C PHE A 47 5.52 4.87 5.31
N GLY A 48 5.44 4.20 4.18
CA GLY A 48 4.19 4.03 3.48
C GLY A 48 4.25 3.10 2.30
N ALA A 49 3.11 2.92 1.67
CA ALA A 49 2.99 2.14 0.46
C ALA A 49 1.99 2.78 -0.51
N LEU A 50 2.25 2.59 -1.79
CA LEU A 50 1.29 2.84 -2.85
C LEU A 50 0.33 1.65 -2.92
N TYR A 51 -0.96 1.95 -3.09
CA TYR A 51 -1.98 0.97 -3.44
C TYR A 51 -2.79 1.44 -4.63
N LEU A 52 -2.96 0.57 -5.61
CA LEU A 52 -3.79 0.80 -6.80
C LEU A 52 -5.24 0.48 -6.45
N LEU A 53 -5.94 1.41 -5.80
CA LEU A 53 -7.21 1.18 -5.11
C LEU A 53 -8.26 0.40 -5.92
N PRO A 54 -8.42 0.60 -7.26
CA PRO A 54 -9.39 -0.17 -8.04
C PRO A 54 -9.12 -1.68 -8.08
N LEU A 55 -7.90 -2.10 -7.75
CA LEU A 55 -7.47 -3.51 -7.76
C LEU A 55 -7.61 -4.18 -6.39
N TRP A 56 -7.97 -3.41 -5.35
CA TRP A 56 -8.05 -3.90 -3.98
C TRP A 56 -9.48 -3.99 -3.47
N HIS A 57 -9.72 -4.95 -2.57
CA HIS A 57 -10.92 -4.95 -1.76
C HIS A 57 -10.75 -3.95 -0.61
N PRO A 58 -11.62 -2.94 -0.45
CA PRO A 58 -11.39 -1.83 0.46
C PRO A 58 -11.28 -2.25 1.93
N VAL A 59 -12.07 -3.23 2.37
CA VAL A 59 -12.02 -3.74 3.76
C VAL A 59 -10.67 -4.40 4.03
N ILE A 60 -10.23 -5.30 3.14
CA ILE A 60 -8.94 -5.99 3.29
C ILE A 60 -7.78 -4.99 3.30
N LEU A 61 -7.85 -3.99 2.43
CA LEU A 61 -6.83 -2.94 2.39
C LEU A 61 -6.82 -2.09 3.67
N ALA A 62 -7.99 -1.72 4.18
CA ALA A 62 -8.09 -0.97 5.44
C ALA A 62 -7.47 -1.73 6.61
N GLU A 63 -7.72 -3.04 6.71
CA GLU A 63 -7.16 -3.93 7.74
C GLU A 63 -5.65 -4.08 7.60
N GLN A 64 -5.14 -4.28 6.38
CA GLN A 64 -3.69 -4.39 6.13
C GLN A 64 -2.95 -3.10 6.49
N VAL A 65 -3.47 -1.95 6.08
CA VAL A 65 -2.85 -0.66 6.37
C VAL A 65 -2.89 -0.36 7.87
N ALA A 66 -3.99 -0.64 8.54
CA ALA A 66 -4.08 -0.49 9.99
C ALA A 66 -3.07 -1.39 10.72
N THR A 67 -2.91 -2.64 10.24
CA THR A 67 -1.90 -3.56 10.77
C THR A 67 -0.49 -3.01 10.57
N LEU A 68 -0.14 -2.58 9.35
CA LEU A 68 1.18 -2.00 9.07
C LEU A 68 1.45 -0.76 9.92
N ALA A 69 0.46 0.13 10.06
CA ALA A 69 0.58 1.33 10.88
C ALA A 69 0.82 1.00 12.35
N SER A 70 0.32 -0.13 12.86
CA SER A 70 0.54 -0.56 14.24
C SER A 70 1.94 -1.15 14.51
N LEU A 71 2.69 -1.50 13.47
CA LEU A 71 4.03 -2.10 13.60
C LEU A 71 5.14 -1.09 13.92
N SER A 72 4.86 0.20 13.83
CA SER A 72 5.83 1.27 14.11
C SER A 72 5.12 2.47 14.74
N PRO A 73 5.77 3.20 15.65
CA PRO A 73 5.23 4.46 16.18
C PRO A 73 5.24 5.60 15.16
N ALA A 74 5.94 5.43 14.04
CA ALA A 74 6.04 6.44 12.99
C ALA A 74 4.75 6.54 12.16
N PRO A 75 4.47 7.71 11.57
CA PRO A 75 3.32 7.87 10.69
C PRO A 75 3.37 6.94 9.46
N PHE A 76 2.28 6.23 9.20
CA PHE A 76 2.05 5.55 7.94
C PHE A 76 1.42 6.50 6.92
N ILE A 77 1.97 6.54 5.71
CA ILE A 77 1.47 7.37 4.62
C ILE A 77 0.90 6.46 3.52
N LEU A 78 -0.42 6.49 3.37
CA LEU A 78 -1.12 5.79 2.31
C LEU A 78 -1.02 6.59 1.01
N GLN A 79 -0.34 6.04 0.01
CA GLN A 79 -0.36 6.55 -1.35
C GLN A 79 -1.42 5.79 -2.17
N CYS A 80 -2.19 6.50 -2.98
CA CYS A 80 -3.29 5.93 -3.73
C CYS A 80 -3.09 6.15 -5.23
N GLY A 81 -3.27 5.10 -6.02
CA GLY A 81 -3.17 5.14 -7.48
C GLY A 81 -4.38 4.50 -8.16
N LEU A 82 -4.59 4.85 -9.43
CA LEU A 82 -5.67 4.30 -10.26
C LEU A 82 -5.33 2.93 -10.88
N GLY A 83 -4.07 2.60 -11.00
CA GLY A 83 -3.64 1.43 -11.76
C GLY A 83 -3.83 1.57 -13.27
N ASP A 84 -3.42 0.55 -13.98
CA ASP A 84 -3.54 0.46 -15.44
C ASP A 84 -4.50 -0.65 -15.89
N ASN A 85 -4.91 -0.56 -17.17
CA ASN A 85 -5.87 -1.50 -17.73
C ASN A 85 -5.30 -2.92 -17.86
N ARG A 86 -3.97 -3.07 -18.06
CA ARG A 86 -3.30 -4.37 -18.18
C ARG A 86 -3.39 -5.16 -16.89
N GLN A 87 -3.05 -4.53 -15.78
CA GLN A 87 -3.13 -5.18 -14.45
C GLN A 87 -4.57 -5.56 -14.11
N GLY A 88 -5.53 -4.64 -14.32
CA GLY A 88 -6.93 -4.92 -14.07
C GLY A 88 -7.46 -6.08 -14.90
N ALA A 89 -7.18 -6.11 -16.19
CA ALA A 89 -7.60 -7.20 -17.08
C ALA A 89 -7.00 -8.55 -16.64
N ALA A 90 -5.72 -8.58 -16.28
CA ALA A 90 -5.07 -9.80 -15.80
C ALA A 90 -5.63 -10.32 -14.47
N MET A 91 -6.21 -9.43 -13.65
CA MET A 91 -6.88 -9.76 -12.39
C MET A 91 -8.40 -9.98 -12.53
N GLY A 92 -8.95 -9.95 -13.74
CA GLY A 92 -10.40 -10.08 -13.97
C GLY A 92 -11.21 -8.87 -13.55
N ILE A 93 -10.60 -7.70 -13.44
CA ILE A 93 -11.24 -6.47 -12.97
C ILE A 93 -11.59 -5.57 -14.15
N ASN A 94 -12.84 -5.11 -14.22
CA ASN A 94 -13.27 -4.15 -15.23
C ASN A 94 -12.77 -2.75 -14.87
N MET A 95 -11.77 -2.28 -15.62
CA MET A 95 -11.13 -0.98 -15.39
C MET A 95 -11.86 0.21 -16.06
N LYS A 96 -12.97 -0.02 -16.77
CA LYS A 96 -13.77 1.09 -17.33
C LYS A 96 -14.34 2.00 -16.25
N GLN A 97 -14.56 1.46 -15.06
CA GLN A 97 -15.09 2.20 -13.89
C GLN A 97 -14.01 2.48 -12.83
N LYS A 98 -12.74 2.48 -13.20
CA LYS A 98 -11.63 2.60 -12.24
C LYS A 98 -11.68 3.85 -11.36
N VAL A 99 -12.14 4.98 -11.89
CA VAL A 99 -12.28 6.21 -11.10
C VAL A 99 -13.36 6.08 -10.03
N GLY A 100 -14.55 5.56 -10.38
CA GLY A 100 -15.61 5.31 -9.42
C GLY A 100 -15.17 4.30 -8.34
N ARG A 101 -14.52 3.20 -8.75
CA ARG A 101 -13.95 2.22 -7.82
C ARG A 101 -12.91 2.82 -6.90
N PHE A 102 -12.04 3.69 -7.41
CA PHE A 102 -11.04 4.41 -6.62
C PHE A 102 -11.71 5.26 -5.53
N ILE A 103 -12.70 6.07 -5.91
CA ILE A 103 -13.42 6.95 -4.99
C ILE A 103 -14.13 6.12 -3.91
N SER A 104 -14.93 5.12 -4.32
CA SER A 104 -15.67 4.27 -3.38
C SER A 104 -14.72 3.51 -2.45
N CYS A 105 -13.60 2.99 -2.94
CA CYS A 105 -12.62 2.31 -2.13
C CYS A 105 -12.04 3.25 -1.06
N LEU A 106 -11.67 4.46 -1.43
CA LEU A 106 -11.12 5.45 -0.51
C LEU A 106 -12.15 5.89 0.56
N GLU A 107 -13.41 6.05 0.16
CA GLU A 107 -14.51 6.39 1.08
C GLU A 107 -14.72 5.30 2.12
N VAL A 108 -14.77 4.03 1.69
CA VAL A 108 -14.92 2.88 2.61
C VAL A 108 -13.74 2.78 3.58
N ILE A 109 -12.50 2.91 3.09
CA ILE A 109 -11.31 2.87 3.93
C ILE A 109 -11.36 3.97 5.00
N ARG A 110 -11.69 5.19 4.62
CA ARG A 110 -11.80 6.32 5.56
C ARG A 110 -12.90 6.11 6.59
N ALA A 111 -14.06 5.61 6.18
CA ALA A 111 -15.18 5.33 7.08
C ALA A 111 -14.79 4.27 8.12
N LEU A 112 -14.15 3.18 7.69
CA LEU A 112 -13.68 2.12 8.60
C LEU A 112 -12.67 2.65 9.63
N TRP A 113 -11.73 3.48 9.22
CA TRP A 113 -10.75 4.07 10.16
C TRP A 113 -11.35 5.11 11.09
N GLN A 114 -12.52 5.65 10.77
CA GLN A 114 -13.31 6.52 11.65
C GLN A 114 -14.25 5.72 12.61
N GLY A 115 -14.23 4.39 12.53
CA GLY A 115 -15.10 3.53 13.32
C GLY A 115 -16.55 3.44 12.83
N CYS A 116 -16.81 3.84 11.57
CA CYS A 116 -18.13 3.73 10.97
C CYS A 116 -18.35 2.32 10.41
N SER A 117 -19.59 1.83 10.50
CA SER A 117 -20.03 0.64 9.75
C SER A 117 -20.19 0.98 8.28
N VAL A 118 -19.80 0.07 7.42
CA VAL A 118 -19.88 0.21 5.96
C VAL A 118 -20.64 -0.96 5.34
#